data_e65f04ece6232b9214104f002839763b
#
_entry.id   e65f04ece6232b9214104f002839763b
#
_cell.length_a   1.000
_cell.length_b   1.000
_cell.length_c   1.000
_cell.angle_alpha   90.00
_cell.angle_beta   90.00
_cell.angle_gamma   90.00
#
_symmetry.space_group_name_H-M   'P 1'
#
loop_
_entity.id
_entity.type
_entity.pdbx_description
1 polymer ?
#
loop_
_entity_poly.entity_id
_entity_poly.type
_entity_poly.pdbx_seq_one_letter_code
_entity_poly.pdbx_strand_id
1 'polypeptide(L)'
;MKNPLSSRALGVLALVLAICSTLRAQGTLPSTLHAQLETELTRTAERLNGVMGYAIKNLASGETFLRLPDTVFPQASSIKLTILLELMRQAQEGKLSLEEKHTLRRSEMTVGDTEPILTMLGDGTVTLSLHDLAIFMVVLSDNTATNILIDRLSMDNINDGLTRLGLKETKLRRHMIDLEAARKGNENVSTPREMLTLIEKVHAGQALDAAHTKEYFDLLRLPKESEFHKALPEDVSIADRPGSLEGVRCDTGLIEIPGHPFIMSITTTYDASDNEGERAVEDVARLAYDYFNRLSRSSSYGRVISFK
;
A
#
# COMPACT_ATOMS: atom_id res chain seq x y z
N MET A 1 -41.81 66.91 -1.21
CA MET A 1 -41.64 66.25 -2.53
C MET A 1 -40.54 65.18 -2.40
N LYS A 2 -40.89 63.90 -2.37
CA LYS A 2 -39.97 62.77 -2.22
C LYS A 2 -39.79 62.13 -3.60
N ASN A 3 -38.55 62.02 -4.09
CA ASN A 3 -38.18 61.44 -5.38
C ASN A 3 -38.25 59.90 -5.36
N PRO A 4 -38.96 59.26 -6.31
CA PRO A 4 -39.03 57.83 -6.42
C PRO A 4 -38.03 57.29 -7.51
N LEU A 5 -36.73 57.27 -7.21
CA LEU A 5 -35.73 56.81 -8.20
C LEU A 5 -34.71 55.77 -7.65
N SER A 6 -35.08 55.06 -6.57
CA SER A 6 -34.11 54.09 -5.98
C SER A 6 -34.49 52.61 -6.06
N SER A 7 -35.68 52.23 -6.56
CA SER A 7 -36.09 50.80 -6.53
C SER A 7 -35.85 50.01 -7.83
N ARG A 8 -35.60 50.68 -8.96
CA ARG A 8 -35.36 50.00 -10.25
C ARG A 8 -33.90 49.63 -10.50
N ALA A 9 -32.95 50.37 -9.89
CA ALA A 9 -31.51 50.08 -10.03
C ALA A 9 -31.04 48.85 -9.24
N LEU A 10 -31.68 48.54 -8.10
CA LEU A 10 -31.34 47.37 -7.29
C LEU A 10 -31.80 46.05 -7.94
N GLY A 11 -32.91 46.08 -8.70
CA GLY A 11 -33.44 44.87 -9.35
C GLY A 11 -32.57 44.37 -10.53
N VAL A 12 -31.94 45.28 -11.26
CA VAL A 12 -31.07 44.93 -12.40
C VAL A 12 -29.70 44.39 -11.93
N LEU A 13 -29.16 44.92 -10.82
CA LEU A 13 -27.90 44.46 -10.26
C LEU A 13 -28.01 43.05 -9.66
N ALA A 14 -29.13 42.70 -9.04
CA ALA A 14 -29.38 41.36 -8.50
C ALA A 14 -29.57 40.31 -9.61
N LEU A 15 -30.14 40.69 -10.76
CA LEU A 15 -30.31 39.77 -11.90
C LEU A 15 -29.01 39.50 -12.64
N VAL A 16 -28.07 40.43 -12.71
CA VAL A 16 -26.76 40.27 -13.32
C VAL A 16 -25.84 39.38 -12.44
N LEU A 17 -25.94 39.49 -11.11
CA LEU A 17 -25.20 38.63 -10.17
C LEU A 17 -25.74 37.19 -10.14
N ALA A 18 -27.02 36.98 -10.41
CA ALA A 18 -27.60 35.63 -10.49
C ALA A 18 -27.24 34.88 -11.79
N ILE A 19 -26.89 35.58 -12.88
CA ILE A 19 -26.50 34.98 -14.15
C ILE A 19 -25.00 34.60 -14.14
N CYS A 20 -24.16 35.24 -13.31
CA CYS A 20 -22.74 34.86 -13.17
C CYS A 20 -22.50 33.61 -12.34
N SER A 21 -23.47 33.08 -11.61
CA SER A 21 -23.30 31.89 -10.77
C SER A 21 -23.59 30.55 -11.47
N THR A 22 -23.85 30.52 -12.78
CA THR A 22 -24.06 29.29 -13.56
C THR A 22 -22.95 29.03 -14.60
N LEU A 23 -21.81 29.66 -14.48
CA LEU A 23 -20.62 29.14 -15.15
C LEU A 23 -20.27 27.79 -14.47
N ARG A 24 -20.91 26.72 -14.92
CA ARG A 24 -20.41 25.36 -14.71
C ARG A 24 -18.95 25.41 -15.14
N ALA A 25 -18.03 25.24 -14.19
CA ALA A 25 -16.64 25.00 -14.52
C ALA A 25 -16.64 23.84 -15.52
N GLN A 26 -16.39 24.13 -16.78
CA GLN A 26 -16.16 23.08 -17.76
C GLN A 26 -14.97 22.29 -17.23
N GLY A 27 -15.19 20.99 -16.91
CA GLY A 27 -14.15 20.13 -16.41
C GLY A 27 -12.96 20.15 -17.36
N THR A 28 -11.77 20.24 -16.83
CA THR A 28 -10.55 20.12 -17.63
C THR A 28 -10.42 18.69 -18.15
N LEU A 29 -9.67 18.47 -19.24
CA LEU A 29 -9.43 17.12 -19.75
C LEU A 29 -8.87 16.17 -18.68
N PRO A 30 -7.90 16.58 -17.84
CA PRO A 30 -7.43 15.79 -16.71
C PRO A 30 -8.53 15.44 -15.70
N SER A 31 -9.42 16.39 -15.34
CA SER A 31 -10.51 16.09 -14.40
C SER A 31 -11.54 15.11 -14.97
N THR A 32 -11.77 15.13 -16.28
CA THR A 32 -12.62 14.14 -16.96
C THR A 32 -12.00 12.76 -16.89
N LEU A 33 -10.69 12.65 -17.14
CA LEU A 33 -9.96 11.39 -17.08
C LEU A 33 -9.92 10.84 -15.65
N HIS A 34 -9.74 11.71 -14.65
CA HIS A 34 -9.83 11.36 -13.23
C HIS A 34 -11.19 10.73 -12.89
N ALA A 35 -12.29 11.39 -13.26
CA ALA A 35 -13.64 10.90 -12.98
C ALA A 35 -13.94 9.56 -13.69
N GLN A 36 -13.35 9.33 -14.86
CA GLN A 36 -13.44 8.04 -15.55
C GLN A 36 -12.75 6.93 -14.75
N LEU A 37 -11.51 7.16 -14.28
CA LEU A 37 -10.81 6.19 -13.46
C LEU A 37 -11.57 5.91 -12.16
N GLU A 38 -12.03 6.94 -11.45
CA GLU A 38 -12.81 6.79 -10.21
C GLU A 38 -14.05 5.92 -10.43
N THR A 39 -14.74 6.09 -11.58
CA THR A 39 -15.90 5.27 -11.97
C THR A 39 -15.51 3.81 -12.18
N GLU A 40 -14.42 3.53 -12.91
CA GLU A 40 -13.98 2.16 -13.17
C GLU A 40 -13.45 1.45 -11.91
N LEU A 41 -12.70 2.16 -11.06
CA LEU A 41 -12.25 1.64 -9.77
C LEU A 41 -13.44 1.27 -8.87
N THR A 42 -14.45 2.13 -8.80
CA THR A 42 -15.68 1.88 -8.04
C THR A 42 -16.40 0.64 -8.59
N ARG A 43 -16.57 0.56 -9.91
CA ARG A 43 -17.23 -0.59 -10.58
C ARG A 43 -16.49 -1.90 -10.33
N THR A 44 -15.15 -1.87 -10.35
CA THR A 44 -14.33 -3.06 -10.07
C THR A 44 -14.55 -3.53 -8.64
N ALA A 45 -14.51 -2.61 -7.67
CA ALA A 45 -14.75 -2.93 -6.27
C ALA A 45 -16.18 -3.44 -5.98
N GLU A 46 -17.19 -2.96 -6.72
CA GLU A 46 -18.59 -3.38 -6.55
C GLU A 46 -18.91 -4.74 -7.22
N ARG A 47 -18.08 -5.20 -8.16
CA ARG A 47 -18.22 -6.54 -8.74
C ARG A 47 -17.67 -7.64 -7.87
N LEU A 48 -16.76 -7.32 -6.95
CA LEU A 48 -16.22 -8.29 -6.01
C LEU A 48 -17.33 -8.81 -5.11
N ASN A 49 -17.50 -10.12 -5.04
CA ASN A 49 -18.31 -10.76 -4.01
C ASN A 49 -17.51 -10.85 -2.70
N GLY A 50 -17.36 -9.71 -2.07
CA GLY A 50 -16.53 -9.43 -0.91
C GLY A 50 -16.52 -7.93 -0.60
N VAL A 51 -15.56 -7.46 0.15
CA VAL A 51 -15.39 -6.05 0.50
C VAL A 51 -13.99 -5.59 0.11
N MET A 52 -13.89 -4.55 -0.72
CA MET A 52 -12.62 -3.96 -1.13
C MET A 52 -12.44 -2.55 -0.58
N GLY A 53 -11.26 -2.30 0.00
CA GLY A 53 -10.75 -0.98 0.31
C GLY A 53 -9.49 -0.68 -0.49
N TYR A 54 -9.30 0.57 -0.90
CA TYR A 54 -8.06 1.01 -1.52
C TYR A 54 -7.72 2.47 -1.19
N ALA A 55 -6.43 2.76 -1.21
CA ALA A 55 -5.86 4.08 -1.23
C ALA A 55 -4.77 4.12 -2.30
N ILE A 56 -4.88 5.04 -3.25
CA ILE A 56 -3.95 5.24 -4.36
C ILE A 56 -3.55 6.71 -4.34
N LYS A 57 -2.26 7.02 -4.46
CA LYS A 57 -1.75 8.39 -4.44
C LYS A 57 -0.59 8.57 -5.42
N ASN A 58 -0.72 9.54 -6.31
CA ASN A 58 0.40 10.01 -7.12
C ASN A 58 1.29 10.93 -6.28
N LEU A 59 2.58 10.64 -6.21
CA LEU A 59 3.52 11.38 -5.37
C LEU A 59 3.93 12.74 -5.96
N ALA A 60 3.82 12.90 -7.29
CA ALA A 60 4.18 14.14 -7.96
C ALA A 60 3.04 15.17 -7.92
N SER A 61 1.80 14.76 -8.16
CA SER A 61 0.63 15.64 -8.20
C SER A 61 -0.13 15.73 -6.87
N GLY A 62 0.01 14.72 -6.01
CA GLY A 62 -0.80 14.55 -4.80
C GLY A 62 -2.22 14.03 -5.07
N GLU A 63 -2.54 13.70 -6.32
CA GLU A 63 -3.85 13.15 -6.71
C GLU A 63 -4.12 11.82 -6.02
N THR A 64 -5.35 11.61 -5.53
CA THR A 64 -5.73 10.43 -4.76
C THR A 64 -7.02 9.81 -5.25
N PHE A 65 -7.09 8.46 -5.16
CA PHE A 65 -8.31 7.67 -5.32
C PHE A 65 -8.50 6.81 -4.08
N LEU A 66 -9.67 6.90 -3.45
CA LEU A 66 -9.91 6.35 -2.13
C LEU A 66 -11.24 5.60 -2.07
N ARG A 67 -11.22 4.39 -1.50
CA ARG A 67 -12.43 3.63 -1.15
C ARG A 67 -12.23 2.97 0.21
N LEU A 68 -13.16 3.16 1.14
CA LEU A 68 -13.06 2.66 2.50
C LEU A 68 -11.65 2.87 3.11
N PRO A 69 -11.03 4.07 2.90
CA PRO A 69 -9.60 4.26 3.17
C PRO A 69 -9.25 4.13 4.65
N ASP A 70 -10.20 4.39 5.54
CA ASP A 70 -10.01 4.39 7.00
C ASP A 70 -10.69 3.19 7.68
N THR A 71 -11.24 2.27 6.89
CA THR A 71 -11.78 1.01 7.40
C THR A 71 -10.66 0.04 7.70
N VAL A 72 -10.74 -0.63 8.84
CA VAL A 72 -9.74 -1.61 9.29
C VAL A 72 -9.97 -2.93 8.58
N PHE A 73 -8.90 -3.44 7.96
CA PHE A 73 -8.87 -4.73 7.25
C PHE A 73 -7.75 -5.62 7.81
N PRO A 74 -7.91 -6.95 7.75
CA PRO A 74 -6.79 -7.87 7.95
C PRO A 74 -5.74 -7.66 6.87
N GLN A 75 -4.46 -7.70 7.25
CA GLN A 75 -3.35 -7.37 6.34
C GLN A 75 -2.58 -8.59 5.84
N ALA A 76 -2.92 -9.77 6.31
CA ALA A 76 -2.16 -10.96 5.94
C ALA A 76 -0.64 -10.69 6.00
N SER A 77 0.10 -11.09 4.97
CA SER A 77 1.54 -10.87 4.90
C SER A 77 1.96 -9.44 4.51
N SER A 78 1.04 -8.56 4.10
CA SER A 78 1.39 -7.14 3.88
C SER A 78 1.79 -6.43 5.17
N ILE A 79 1.38 -6.94 6.35
CA ILE A 79 1.84 -6.44 7.65
C ILE A 79 3.38 -6.51 7.80
N LYS A 80 4.07 -7.37 7.04
CA LYS A 80 5.53 -7.53 7.05
C LYS A 80 6.28 -6.25 6.63
N LEU A 81 5.61 -5.31 5.94
CA LEU A 81 6.13 -3.96 5.71
C LEU A 81 6.47 -3.23 7.01
N THR A 82 5.68 -3.44 8.05
CA THR A 82 5.89 -2.82 9.37
C THR A 82 7.08 -3.42 10.11
N ILE A 83 7.29 -4.73 9.94
CA ILE A 83 8.42 -5.46 10.54
C ILE A 83 9.72 -5.04 9.86
N LEU A 84 9.70 -4.97 8.52
CA LEU A 84 10.85 -4.51 7.74
C LEU A 84 11.23 -3.06 8.12
N LEU A 85 10.23 -2.17 8.29
CA LEU A 85 10.45 -0.80 8.72
C LEU A 85 11.13 -0.74 10.08
N GLU A 86 10.67 -1.51 11.05
CA GLU A 86 11.25 -1.53 12.39
C GLU A 86 12.67 -2.12 12.40
N LEU A 87 12.93 -3.14 11.56
CA LEU A 87 14.28 -3.70 11.36
C LEU A 87 15.25 -2.60 10.89
N MET A 88 14.88 -1.87 9.85
CA MET A 88 15.70 -0.78 9.31
C MET A 88 15.87 0.35 10.34
N ARG A 89 14.82 0.68 11.10
CA ARG A 89 14.87 1.71 12.12
C ARG A 89 15.83 1.34 13.26
N GLN A 90 15.79 0.10 13.74
CA GLN A 90 16.72 -0.34 14.79
C GLN A 90 18.17 -0.45 14.27
N ALA A 91 18.35 -0.83 13.01
CA ALA A 91 19.66 -0.81 12.36
C ALA A 91 20.23 0.61 12.26
N GLN A 92 19.43 1.56 11.80
CA GLN A 92 19.78 2.98 11.73
C GLN A 92 20.16 3.58 13.11
N GLU A 93 19.48 3.15 14.17
CA GLU A 93 19.76 3.58 15.53
C GLU A 93 20.96 2.86 16.18
N GLY A 94 21.61 1.93 15.47
CA GLY A 94 22.72 1.12 15.97
C GLY A 94 22.35 0.15 17.10
N LYS A 95 21.06 -0.18 17.25
CA LYS A 95 20.55 -1.15 18.23
C LYS A 95 20.77 -2.60 17.80
N LEU A 96 20.93 -2.82 16.51
CA LEU A 96 21.28 -4.10 15.89
C LEU A 96 22.12 -3.84 14.63
N SER A 97 22.73 -4.90 14.11
CA SER A 97 23.34 -4.91 12.78
C SER A 97 22.57 -5.84 11.88
N LEU A 98 22.34 -5.46 10.62
CA LEU A 98 21.75 -6.34 9.61
C LEU A 98 22.62 -7.61 9.39
N GLU A 99 23.92 -7.53 9.68
CA GLU A 99 24.87 -8.66 9.64
C GLU A 99 24.86 -9.52 10.90
N GLU A 100 24.11 -9.15 11.94
CA GLU A 100 23.92 -9.97 13.14
C GLU A 100 23.40 -11.36 12.74
N LYS A 101 24.03 -12.42 13.27
CA LYS A 101 23.71 -13.78 12.91
C LYS A 101 22.73 -14.40 13.90
N HIS A 102 21.73 -15.07 13.36
CA HIS A 102 20.81 -15.92 14.07
C HIS A 102 21.02 -17.38 13.64
N THR A 103 21.21 -18.27 14.59
CA THR A 103 21.28 -19.71 14.32
C THR A 103 19.91 -20.32 14.56
N LEU A 104 19.23 -20.62 13.46
CA LEU A 104 17.89 -21.19 13.46
C LEU A 104 17.94 -22.63 13.99
N ARG A 105 17.02 -22.94 14.92
CA ARG A 105 16.78 -24.27 15.46
C ARG A 105 15.43 -24.80 15.00
N ARG A 106 15.30 -26.11 14.94
CA ARG A 106 14.02 -26.76 14.57
C ARG A 106 12.84 -26.32 15.45
N SER A 107 13.09 -26.03 16.73
CA SER A 107 12.04 -25.55 17.66
C SER A 107 11.49 -24.16 17.35
N GLU A 108 12.20 -23.39 16.53
CA GLU A 108 11.79 -22.04 16.09
C GLU A 108 11.00 -22.06 14.77
N MET A 109 10.89 -23.23 14.14
CA MET A 109 10.20 -23.36 12.85
C MET A 109 8.69 -23.21 13.02
N THR A 110 8.11 -22.35 12.21
CA THR A 110 6.68 -22.14 12.10
C THR A 110 6.14 -23.06 11.01
N VAL A 111 5.26 -23.97 11.39
CA VAL A 111 4.59 -24.87 10.46
C VAL A 111 3.29 -24.21 10.00
N GLY A 112 3.12 -24.02 8.70
CA GLY A 112 1.94 -23.40 8.09
C GLY A 112 1.67 -23.95 6.69
N ASP A 113 0.73 -23.35 5.97
CA ASP A 113 0.26 -23.80 4.65
C ASP A 113 1.35 -23.73 3.56
N THR A 114 2.30 -22.81 3.70
CA THR A 114 3.51 -22.79 2.88
C THR A 114 4.63 -23.38 3.71
N GLU A 115 5.17 -24.52 3.29
CA GLU A 115 6.35 -25.06 3.95
C GLU A 115 7.50 -24.06 3.86
N PRO A 116 7.95 -23.49 4.99
CA PRO A 116 9.09 -22.58 4.97
C PRO A 116 10.29 -23.29 4.36
N ILE A 117 11.03 -22.63 3.49
CA ILE A 117 12.28 -23.17 2.93
C ILE A 117 13.18 -23.74 4.03
N LEU A 118 13.15 -23.15 5.20
CA LEU A 118 13.90 -23.56 6.37
C LEU A 118 13.49 -24.95 6.90
N THR A 119 12.24 -25.40 6.66
CA THR A 119 11.83 -26.78 7.02
C THR A 119 12.47 -27.83 6.12
N MET A 120 12.90 -27.47 4.92
CA MET A 120 13.58 -28.37 3.98
C MET A 120 15.01 -28.72 4.41
N LEU A 121 15.58 -28.01 5.38
CA LEU A 121 16.94 -28.22 5.86
C LEU A 121 17.10 -29.43 6.82
N GLY A 122 16.02 -30.18 7.07
CA GLY A 122 16.03 -31.39 7.88
C GLY A 122 16.29 -31.12 9.36
N ASP A 123 17.10 -32.00 9.99
CA ASP A 123 17.43 -31.91 11.43
C ASP A 123 18.66 -31.00 11.72
N GLY A 124 19.17 -30.34 10.69
CA GLY A 124 20.31 -29.43 10.79
C GLY A 124 19.97 -28.09 11.44
N THR A 125 20.99 -27.30 11.66
CA THR A 125 20.87 -25.88 11.97
C THR A 125 21.38 -25.05 10.81
N VAL A 126 20.82 -23.87 10.59
CA VAL A 126 21.33 -22.90 9.63
C VAL A 126 21.54 -21.55 10.34
N THR A 127 22.64 -20.89 9.97
CA THR A 127 22.94 -19.56 10.50
C THR A 127 22.75 -18.53 9.40
N LEU A 128 21.84 -17.60 9.61
CA LEU A 128 21.45 -16.53 8.70
C LEU A 128 21.69 -15.17 9.36
N SER A 129 21.94 -14.13 8.57
CA SER A 129 21.92 -12.76 9.05
C SER A 129 20.48 -12.27 9.22
N LEU A 130 20.28 -11.18 9.97
CA LEU A 130 18.98 -10.50 10.01
C LEU A 130 18.59 -9.99 8.62
N HIS A 131 19.56 -9.60 7.81
CA HIS A 131 19.32 -9.25 6.40
C HIS A 131 18.83 -10.45 5.58
N ASP A 132 19.45 -11.63 5.73
CA ASP A 132 18.99 -12.86 5.06
C ASP A 132 17.55 -13.19 5.48
N LEU A 133 17.25 -13.10 6.79
CA LEU A 133 15.89 -13.31 7.30
C LEU A 133 14.90 -12.32 6.72
N ALA A 134 15.29 -11.04 6.52
CA ALA A 134 14.44 -10.05 5.85
C ALA A 134 14.18 -10.41 4.39
N ILE A 135 15.17 -10.93 3.66
CA ILE A 135 14.98 -11.44 2.29
C ILE A 135 13.96 -12.60 2.29
N PHE A 136 14.11 -13.60 3.16
CA PHE A 136 13.15 -14.71 3.27
C PHE A 136 11.74 -14.20 3.60
N MET A 137 11.61 -13.26 4.51
CA MET A 137 10.34 -12.63 4.88
C MET A 137 9.70 -11.90 3.70
N VAL A 138 10.48 -11.11 2.95
CA VAL A 138 9.94 -10.26 1.88
C VAL A 138 9.67 -11.05 0.61
N VAL A 139 10.61 -11.89 0.17
CA VAL A 139 10.55 -12.58 -1.13
C VAL A 139 9.67 -13.82 -1.06
N LEU A 140 9.91 -14.67 -0.06
CA LEU A 140 9.24 -15.97 0.06
C LEU A 140 8.06 -15.96 1.02
N SER A 141 7.79 -14.81 1.64
CA SER A 141 6.78 -14.74 2.70
C SER A 141 7.02 -15.69 3.87
N ASP A 142 8.27 -16.13 4.10
CA ASP A 142 8.61 -17.13 5.11
C ASP A 142 8.15 -16.70 6.51
N ASN A 143 7.32 -17.53 7.13
CA ASN A 143 6.71 -17.23 8.43
C ASN A 143 7.67 -17.50 9.60
N THR A 144 8.63 -18.42 9.44
CA THR A 144 9.67 -18.66 10.43
C THR A 144 10.61 -17.47 10.52
N ALA A 145 11.15 -17.01 9.38
CA ALA A 145 11.98 -15.81 9.32
C ALA A 145 11.23 -14.58 9.89
N THR A 146 9.95 -14.45 9.57
CA THR A 146 9.12 -13.35 10.08
C THR A 146 9.00 -13.39 11.59
N ASN A 147 8.69 -14.55 12.18
CA ASN A 147 8.50 -14.68 13.62
C ASN A 147 9.81 -14.46 14.39
N ILE A 148 10.94 -14.94 13.87
CA ILE A 148 12.28 -14.65 14.43
C ILE A 148 12.54 -13.14 14.44
N LEU A 149 12.21 -12.43 13.34
CA LEU A 149 12.35 -10.99 13.29
C LEU A 149 11.42 -10.29 14.28
N ILE A 150 10.17 -10.73 14.42
CA ILE A 150 9.23 -10.17 15.42
C ILE A 150 9.82 -10.31 16.83
N ASP A 151 10.33 -11.47 17.18
CA ASP A 151 10.91 -11.73 18.52
C ASP A 151 12.18 -10.89 18.73
N ARG A 152 13.03 -10.78 17.72
CA ARG A 152 14.27 -10.00 17.80
C ARG A 152 14.02 -8.49 17.93
N LEU A 153 13.00 -7.97 17.24
CA LEU A 153 12.65 -6.55 17.21
C LEU A 153 11.75 -6.15 18.38
N SER A 154 10.99 -7.08 18.94
CA SER A 154 9.85 -6.91 19.85
C SER A 154 8.60 -6.36 19.15
N MET A 155 7.50 -7.05 19.36
CA MET A 155 6.17 -6.62 18.84
C MET A 155 5.78 -5.23 19.37
N ASP A 156 6.11 -4.93 20.62
CA ASP A 156 5.85 -3.62 21.22
C ASP A 156 6.63 -2.52 20.50
N ASN A 157 7.92 -2.73 20.21
CA ASN A 157 8.73 -1.76 19.47
C ASN A 157 8.19 -1.51 18.06
N ILE A 158 7.70 -2.55 17.38
CA ILE A 158 7.05 -2.43 16.05
C ILE A 158 5.82 -1.53 16.18
N ASN A 159 4.92 -1.82 17.10
CA ASN A 159 3.69 -1.04 17.30
C ASN A 159 3.96 0.40 17.78
N ASP A 160 4.94 0.59 18.62
CA ASP A 160 5.38 1.93 19.07
C ASP A 160 5.96 2.73 17.90
N GLY A 161 6.73 2.10 17.02
CA GLY A 161 7.22 2.71 15.78
C GLY A 161 6.09 3.20 14.90
N LEU A 162 5.07 2.37 14.68
CA LEU A 162 3.87 2.73 13.93
C LEU A 162 3.12 3.90 14.56
N THR A 163 2.96 3.87 15.88
CA THR A 163 2.30 4.94 16.64
C THR A 163 3.04 6.28 16.50
N ARG A 164 4.37 6.28 16.57
CA ARG A 164 5.20 7.48 16.33
C ARG A 164 5.03 8.05 14.92
N LEU A 165 4.79 7.20 13.94
CA LEU A 165 4.50 7.62 12.58
C LEU A 165 3.03 8.05 12.38
N GLY A 166 2.19 7.99 13.42
CA GLY A 166 0.78 8.36 13.36
C GLY A 166 -0.13 7.28 12.77
N LEU A 167 0.38 6.07 12.60
CA LEU A 167 -0.36 4.91 12.10
C LEU A 167 -1.06 4.21 13.28
N LYS A 168 -2.25 4.67 13.63
CA LYS A 168 -2.94 4.29 14.88
C LYS A 168 -3.72 3.00 14.77
N GLU A 169 -4.24 2.71 13.58
CA GLU A 169 -5.06 1.54 13.28
C GLU A 169 -4.21 0.34 12.82
N THR A 170 -2.96 0.61 12.37
CA THR A 170 -2.02 -0.44 11.98
C THR A 170 -1.47 -1.12 13.22
N LYS A 171 -1.74 -2.43 13.36
CA LYS A 171 -1.35 -3.21 14.55
C LYS A 171 -0.82 -4.59 14.17
N LEU A 172 0.37 -4.89 14.65
CA LEU A 172 0.87 -6.26 14.74
C LEU A 172 0.42 -6.83 16.08
N ARG A 173 -0.48 -7.81 16.08
CA ARG A 173 -1.12 -8.35 17.29
C ARG A 173 -0.80 -9.82 17.56
N ARG A 174 -0.28 -10.52 16.56
CA ARG A 174 0.04 -11.95 16.66
C ARG A 174 1.23 -12.31 15.77
N HIS A 175 1.89 -13.37 16.13
CA HIS A 175 2.84 -14.04 15.25
C HIS A 175 2.15 -14.60 14.00
N MET A 176 2.96 -14.87 12.98
CA MET A 176 2.46 -15.56 11.79
C MET A 176 2.01 -16.98 12.17
N ILE A 177 0.91 -17.44 11.57
CA ILE A 177 0.31 -18.79 11.78
C ILE A 177 -0.22 -19.01 13.23
N ASP A 178 -0.30 -18.00 14.07
CA ASP A 178 -1.01 -18.09 15.35
C ASP A 178 -2.53 -18.01 15.14
N LEU A 179 -3.11 -19.16 14.75
CA LEU A 179 -4.54 -19.27 14.47
C LEU A 179 -5.38 -19.16 15.74
N GLU A 180 -4.82 -19.47 16.91
CA GLU A 180 -5.54 -19.32 18.19
C GLU A 180 -5.75 -17.84 18.52
N ALA A 181 -4.72 -17.03 18.39
CA ALA A 181 -4.83 -15.57 18.55
C ALA A 181 -5.82 -14.98 17.53
N ALA A 182 -5.76 -15.40 16.27
CA ALA A 182 -6.67 -14.94 15.22
C ALA A 182 -8.13 -15.26 15.56
N ARG A 183 -8.44 -16.47 16.03
CA ARG A 183 -9.80 -16.87 16.47
C ARG A 183 -10.32 -16.05 17.65
N LYS A 184 -9.43 -15.50 18.47
CA LYS A 184 -9.75 -14.59 19.57
C LYS A 184 -9.90 -13.13 19.13
N GLY A 185 -9.81 -12.86 17.83
CA GLY A 185 -9.91 -11.51 17.25
C GLY A 185 -8.60 -10.70 17.29
N ASN A 186 -7.47 -11.32 17.67
CA ASN A 186 -6.15 -10.68 17.64
C ASN A 186 -5.57 -10.82 16.24
N GLU A 187 -6.14 -10.12 15.25
CA GLU A 187 -5.65 -10.15 13.87
C GLU A 187 -4.66 -9.01 13.61
N ASN A 188 -3.70 -9.25 12.73
CA ASN A 188 -2.79 -8.23 12.21
C ASN A 188 -3.56 -7.35 11.22
N VAL A 189 -3.71 -6.08 11.52
CA VAL A 189 -4.64 -5.19 10.82
C VAL A 189 -4.01 -3.87 10.43
N SER A 190 -4.62 -3.23 9.43
CA SER A 190 -4.36 -1.84 9.04
C SER A 190 -5.55 -1.27 8.27
N THR A 191 -5.42 -0.01 7.83
CA THR A 191 -6.32 0.61 6.86
C THR A 191 -5.57 0.85 5.54
N PRO A 192 -6.26 0.91 4.39
CA PRO A 192 -5.62 1.25 3.12
C PRO A 192 -4.83 2.57 3.19
N ARG A 193 -5.37 3.59 3.88
CA ARG A 193 -4.70 4.88 4.06
C ARG A 193 -3.43 4.77 4.87
N GLU A 194 -3.44 4.01 5.96
CA GLU A 194 -2.24 3.90 6.80
C GLU A 194 -1.13 3.10 6.14
N MET A 195 -1.45 2.05 5.39
CA MET A 195 -0.46 1.31 4.62
C MET A 195 0.14 2.17 3.50
N LEU A 196 -0.67 2.97 2.79
CA LEU A 196 -0.18 3.97 1.84
C LEU A 196 0.72 4.98 2.55
N THR A 197 0.29 5.52 3.69
CA THR A 197 1.03 6.53 4.47
C THR A 197 2.36 5.99 4.98
N LEU A 198 2.44 4.69 5.34
CA LEU A 198 3.69 4.04 5.72
C LEU A 198 4.72 4.15 4.59
N ILE A 199 4.34 3.69 3.39
CA ILE A 199 5.23 3.73 2.22
C ILE A 199 5.59 5.18 1.87
N GLU A 200 4.63 6.10 1.91
CA GLU A 200 4.86 7.53 1.63
C GLU A 200 5.87 8.14 2.61
N LYS A 201 5.75 7.87 3.91
CA LYS A 201 6.68 8.38 4.92
C LYS A 201 8.09 7.82 4.77
N VAL A 202 8.23 6.53 4.46
CA VAL A 202 9.53 5.92 4.16
C VAL A 202 10.14 6.57 2.90
N HIS A 203 9.37 6.67 1.83
CA HIS A 203 9.82 7.29 0.57
C HIS A 203 10.24 8.75 0.75
N ALA A 204 9.54 9.50 1.58
CA ALA A 204 9.85 10.90 1.89
C ALA A 204 11.03 11.09 2.88
N GLY A 205 11.67 10.01 3.34
CA GLY A 205 12.75 10.07 4.33
C GLY A 205 12.29 10.53 5.73
N GLN A 206 11.00 10.38 6.04
CA GLN A 206 10.43 10.79 7.33
C GLN A 206 10.46 9.66 8.37
N ALA A 207 10.74 8.44 7.95
CA ALA A 207 10.79 7.26 8.81
C ALA A 207 12.22 6.72 8.97
N LEU A 208 13.03 6.81 7.91
CA LEU A 208 14.39 6.28 7.83
C LEU A 208 15.32 7.32 7.20
N ASP A 209 16.63 7.19 7.45
CA ASP A 209 17.65 7.93 6.70
C ASP A 209 17.78 7.42 5.25
N ALA A 210 18.58 8.10 4.44
CA ALA A 210 18.70 7.80 3.02
C ALA A 210 19.24 6.38 2.73
N ALA A 211 20.17 5.88 3.55
CA ALA A 211 20.77 4.56 3.36
C ALA A 211 19.75 3.45 3.67
N HIS A 212 19.06 3.55 4.82
CA HIS A 212 18.08 2.56 5.23
C HIS A 212 16.77 2.66 4.44
N THR A 213 16.40 3.87 3.96
CA THR A 213 15.30 4.03 2.99
C THR A 213 15.61 3.30 1.69
N LYS A 214 16.83 3.44 1.17
CA LYS A 214 17.26 2.73 -0.03
C LYS A 214 17.17 1.22 0.18
N GLU A 215 17.74 0.71 1.28
CA GLU A 215 17.74 -0.72 1.62
C GLU A 215 16.32 -1.28 1.76
N TYR A 216 15.42 -0.53 2.43
CA TYR A 216 14.01 -0.89 2.55
C TYR A 216 13.36 -1.13 1.18
N PHE A 217 13.52 -0.19 0.25
CA PHE A 217 12.95 -0.32 -1.09
C PHE A 217 13.70 -1.32 -1.97
N ASP A 218 15.00 -1.48 -1.82
CA ASP A 218 15.74 -2.50 -2.57
C ASP A 218 15.29 -3.91 -2.22
N LEU A 219 15.04 -4.20 -0.94
CA LEU A 219 14.45 -5.46 -0.51
C LEU A 219 13.04 -5.66 -1.09
N LEU A 220 12.21 -4.61 -1.10
CA LEU A 220 10.86 -4.68 -1.66
C LEU A 220 10.83 -4.81 -3.18
N ARG A 221 11.90 -4.42 -3.90
CA ARG A 221 12.03 -4.62 -5.36
C ARG A 221 12.53 -6.00 -5.75
N LEU A 222 12.98 -6.82 -4.78
CA LEU A 222 13.42 -8.18 -5.10
C LEU A 222 12.28 -8.95 -5.78
N PRO A 223 12.59 -9.75 -6.82
CA PRO A 223 11.60 -10.51 -7.55
C PRO A 223 10.77 -11.43 -6.64
N LYS A 224 9.47 -11.35 -6.77
CA LYS A 224 8.51 -12.18 -6.03
C LYS A 224 7.19 -12.25 -6.78
N GLU A 225 6.36 -13.21 -6.41
CA GLU A 225 4.98 -13.24 -6.91
C GLU A 225 4.13 -12.24 -6.12
N SER A 226 3.41 -11.37 -6.85
CA SER A 226 2.42 -10.46 -6.27
C SER A 226 1.37 -10.10 -7.31
N GLU A 227 0.24 -9.59 -6.86
CA GLU A 227 -0.84 -9.14 -7.72
C GLU A 227 -0.39 -7.96 -8.59
N PHE A 228 0.46 -7.08 -8.04
CA PHE A 228 1.01 -5.97 -8.82
C PHE A 228 1.95 -6.44 -9.93
N HIS A 229 2.83 -7.42 -9.66
CA HIS A 229 3.71 -7.99 -10.68
C HIS A 229 2.95 -8.75 -11.76
N LYS A 230 1.81 -9.39 -11.43
CA LYS A 230 0.94 -10.06 -12.41
C LYS A 230 0.16 -9.06 -13.28
N ALA A 231 -0.20 -7.90 -12.71
CA ALA A 231 -1.04 -6.91 -13.37
C ALA A 231 -0.28 -5.95 -14.27
N LEU A 232 0.98 -5.63 -13.96
CA LEU A 232 1.77 -4.56 -14.56
C LEU A 232 2.86 -5.10 -15.50
N PRO A 233 3.36 -4.28 -16.46
CA PRO A 233 4.45 -4.71 -17.35
C PRO A 233 5.73 -5.06 -16.59
N GLU A 234 6.50 -6.01 -17.10
CA GLU A 234 7.73 -6.53 -16.47
C GLU A 234 8.86 -5.48 -16.31
N ASP A 235 8.84 -4.43 -17.13
CA ASP A 235 9.83 -3.35 -17.10
C ASP A 235 9.50 -2.23 -16.10
N VAL A 236 8.38 -2.34 -15.39
CA VAL A 236 7.98 -1.38 -14.35
C VAL A 236 8.67 -1.71 -13.03
N SER A 237 9.31 -0.72 -12.43
CA SER A 237 9.88 -0.86 -11.08
C SER A 237 8.77 -0.87 -10.03
N ILE A 238 8.66 -1.98 -9.31
CA ILE A 238 7.65 -2.21 -8.28
C ILE A 238 8.34 -2.59 -6.98
N ALA A 239 8.07 -1.83 -5.93
CA ALA A 239 8.53 -2.12 -4.58
C ALA A 239 7.30 -2.39 -3.69
N ASP A 240 6.91 -3.64 -3.55
CA ASP A 240 5.65 -4.04 -2.95
C ASP A 240 5.78 -5.17 -1.92
N ARG A 241 4.68 -5.42 -1.23
CA ARG A 241 4.51 -6.57 -0.36
C ARG A 241 3.08 -7.09 -0.40
N PRO A 242 2.83 -8.20 -1.10
CA PRO A 242 1.53 -8.84 -1.14
C PRO A 242 1.19 -9.56 0.17
N GLY A 243 -0.08 -9.86 0.35
CA GLY A 243 -0.57 -10.65 1.46
C GLY A 243 -1.82 -11.43 1.13
N SER A 244 -1.87 -12.68 1.56
CA SER A 244 -2.92 -13.63 1.26
C SER A 244 -3.29 -14.43 2.51
N LEU A 245 -4.59 -14.52 2.78
CA LEU A 245 -5.24 -15.47 3.69
C LEU A 245 -6.51 -15.96 3.00
N GLU A 246 -7.15 -16.99 3.54
CA GLU A 246 -8.45 -17.43 3.06
C GLU A 246 -9.44 -16.28 3.13
N GLY A 247 -10.05 -15.92 1.98
CA GLY A 247 -10.99 -14.80 1.86
C GLY A 247 -10.39 -13.40 2.02
N VAL A 248 -9.06 -13.25 1.93
CA VAL A 248 -8.35 -11.97 2.04
C VAL A 248 -7.23 -11.88 1.01
N ARG A 249 -7.19 -10.79 0.28
CA ARG A 249 -6.06 -10.40 -0.58
C ARG A 249 -5.66 -8.95 -0.32
N CYS A 250 -4.39 -8.70 -0.27
CA CYS A 250 -3.86 -7.34 -0.19
C CYS A 250 -2.53 -7.22 -0.91
N ASP A 251 -2.28 -6.03 -1.44
CA ASP A 251 -0.97 -5.65 -1.94
C ASP A 251 -0.74 -4.17 -1.67
N THR A 252 0.46 -3.83 -1.23
CA THR A 252 0.84 -2.45 -0.92
C THR A 252 2.24 -2.18 -1.41
N GLY A 253 2.40 -1.11 -2.20
CA GLY A 253 3.71 -0.78 -2.74
C GLY A 253 3.80 0.55 -3.46
N LEU A 254 5.04 0.87 -3.85
CA LEU A 254 5.44 1.99 -4.69
C LEU A 254 5.65 1.50 -6.11
N ILE A 255 5.02 2.16 -7.07
CA ILE A 255 5.16 1.93 -8.49
C ILE A 255 5.85 3.15 -9.11
N GLU A 256 6.97 2.91 -9.79
CA GLU A 256 7.79 3.99 -10.35
C GLU A 256 7.53 4.15 -11.85
N ILE A 257 6.80 5.22 -12.19
CA ILE A 257 6.61 5.69 -13.57
C ILE A 257 7.29 7.05 -13.71
N PRO A 258 8.04 7.31 -14.79
CA PRO A 258 8.69 8.59 -15.00
C PRO A 258 7.73 9.78 -14.87
N GLY A 259 8.02 10.69 -13.93
CA GLY A 259 7.21 11.89 -13.66
C GLY A 259 5.90 11.64 -12.90
N HIS A 260 5.49 10.39 -12.71
CA HIS A 260 4.24 10.03 -12.04
C HIS A 260 4.39 8.81 -11.11
N PRO A 261 5.39 8.75 -10.22
CA PRO A 261 5.47 7.68 -9.24
C PRO A 261 4.23 7.72 -8.35
N PHE A 262 3.70 6.55 -8.01
CA PHE A 262 2.49 6.46 -7.20
C PHE A 262 2.56 5.28 -6.23
N ILE A 263 1.83 5.39 -5.14
CA ILE A 263 1.67 4.35 -4.13
C ILE A 263 0.25 3.80 -4.25
N MET A 264 0.13 2.49 -4.14
CA MET A 264 -1.15 1.81 -3.96
C MET A 264 -1.12 0.96 -2.69
N SER A 265 -2.24 0.97 -1.97
CA SER A 265 -2.59 -0.02 -0.96
C SER A 265 -3.99 -0.49 -1.28
N ILE A 266 -4.11 -1.76 -1.64
CA ILE A 266 -5.36 -2.40 -2.02
C ILE A 266 -5.56 -3.59 -1.10
N THR A 267 -6.76 -3.75 -0.56
CA THR A 267 -7.09 -4.88 0.32
C THR A 267 -8.52 -5.34 0.08
N THR A 268 -8.72 -6.65 0.14
CA THR A 268 -10.04 -7.27 0.09
C THR A 268 -10.25 -8.14 1.33
N THR A 269 -11.52 -8.40 1.65
CA THR A 269 -11.91 -9.32 2.73
C THR A 269 -13.31 -9.88 2.46
N TYR A 270 -13.66 -11.00 3.10
CA TYR A 270 -14.88 -11.74 2.82
C TYR A 270 -15.00 -12.19 1.37
N ASP A 271 -13.89 -12.41 0.69
CA ASP A 271 -13.91 -12.86 -0.69
C ASP A 271 -14.55 -14.24 -0.80
N ALA A 272 -15.51 -14.38 -1.71
CA ALA A 272 -16.19 -15.65 -1.92
C ALA A 272 -15.25 -16.72 -2.50
N SER A 273 -14.20 -16.31 -3.17
CA SER A 273 -13.07 -17.16 -3.58
C SER A 273 -11.78 -16.36 -3.67
N ASP A 274 -10.67 -17.05 -3.46
CA ASP A 274 -9.32 -16.48 -3.55
C ASP A 274 -9.06 -15.85 -4.92
N ASN A 275 -9.46 -16.52 -6.00
CA ASN A 275 -9.29 -16.04 -7.37
C ASN A 275 -10.07 -14.73 -7.66
N GLU A 276 -11.21 -14.49 -7.00
CA GLU A 276 -11.96 -13.24 -7.17
C GLU A 276 -11.22 -12.08 -6.51
N GLY A 277 -10.71 -12.28 -5.29
CA GLY A 277 -9.90 -11.29 -4.58
C GLY A 277 -8.62 -10.93 -5.36
N GLU A 278 -7.88 -11.93 -5.86
CA GLU A 278 -6.68 -11.71 -6.68
C GLU A 278 -6.97 -10.87 -7.90
N ARG A 279 -7.95 -11.28 -8.72
CA ARG A 279 -8.35 -10.54 -9.94
C ARG A 279 -8.79 -9.12 -9.64
N ALA A 280 -9.51 -8.91 -8.54
CA ALA A 280 -9.98 -7.60 -8.17
C ALA A 280 -8.82 -6.65 -7.79
N VAL A 281 -7.80 -7.15 -7.09
CA VAL A 281 -6.57 -6.40 -6.81
C VAL A 281 -5.79 -6.11 -8.10
N GLU A 282 -5.60 -7.11 -8.97
CA GLU A 282 -4.94 -6.95 -10.27
C GLU A 282 -5.65 -5.91 -11.16
N ASP A 283 -6.98 -5.95 -11.23
CA ASP A 283 -7.76 -5.02 -12.06
C ASP A 283 -7.63 -3.57 -11.58
N VAL A 284 -7.68 -3.34 -10.26
CA VAL A 284 -7.46 -2.00 -9.68
C VAL A 284 -6.04 -1.52 -9.96
N ALA A 285 -5.04 -2.39 -9.80
CA ALA A 285 -3.64 -2.07 -10.07
C ALA A 285 -3.43 -1.68 -11.55
N ARG A 286 -3.99 -2.45 -12.46
CA ARG A 286 -3.92 -2.19 -13.92
C ARG A 286 -4.59 -0.88 -14.30
N LEU A 287 -5.79 -0.60 -13.78
CA LEU A 287 -6.51 0.65 -14.02
C LEU A 287 -5.72 1.87 -13.56
N ALA A 288 -5.13 1.81 -12.36
CA ALA A 288 -4.31 2.89 -11.82
C ALA A 288 -3.04 3.10 -12.65
N TYR A 289 -2.34 2.01 -12.98
CA TYR A 289 -1.15 2.06 -13.83
C TYR A 289 -1.44 2.65 -15.20
N ASP A 290 -2.47 2.18 -15.90
CA ASP A 290 -2.83 2.67 -17.23
C ASP A 290 -3.16 4.16 -17.20
N TYR A 291 -3.80 4.64 -16.14
CA TYR A 291 -4.10 6.04 -15.95
C TYR A 291 -2.82 6.88 -15.80
N PHE A 292 -1.97 6.55 -14.84
CA PHE A 292 -0.74 7.32 -14.59
C PHE A 292 0.27 7.20 -15.74
N ASN A 293 0.40 6.03 -16.36
CA ASN A 293 1.24 5.84 -17.54
C ASN A 293 0.73 6.65 -18.74
N ARG A 294 -0.58 6.79 -18.90
CA ARG A 294 -1.18 7.66 -19.92
C ARG A 294 -0.84 9.13 -19.65
N LEU A 295 -0.94 9.58 -18.40
CA LEU A 295 -0.57 10.94 -18.02
C LEU A 295 0.92 11.21 -18.25
N SER A 296 1.80 10.28 -17.87
CA SER A 296 3.26 10.43 -18.00
C SER A 296 3.71 10.61 -19.47
N ARG A 297 2.92 10.10 -20.41
CA ARG A 297 3.22 10.11 -21.85
C ARG A 297 2.44 11.18 -22.61
N SER A 298 1.65 12.00 -21.92
CA SER A 298 0.75 12.96 -22.56
C SER A 298 1.17 14.40 -22.29
N SER A 299 0.94 15.27 -23.26
CA SER A 299 0.96 16.72 -23.05
C SER A 299 -0.23 17.16 -22.17
N SER A 300 -0.21 18.41 -21.70
CA SER A 300 -1.33 19.01 -20.97
C SER A 300 -2.67 19.02 -21.75
N TYR A 301 -2.62 18.82 -23.07
CA TYR A 301 -3.80 18.68 -23.94
C TYR A 301 -4.13 17.22 -24.28
N GLY A 302 -3.50 16.24 -23.61
CA GLY A 302 -3.77 14.82 -23.80
C GLY A 302 -3.16 14.19 -25.06
N ARG A 303 -2.32 14.92 -25.80
CA ARG A 303 -1.60 14.35 -26.94
C ARG A 303 -0.45 13.48 -26.45
N VAL A 304 -0.45 12.20 -26.82
CA VAL A 304 0.67 11.29 -26.55
C VAL A 304 1.92 11.79 -27.28
N ILE A 305 3.00 11.95 -26.54
CA ILE A 305 4.32 12.34 -27.02
C ILE A 305 5.24 11.15 -26.73
N SER A 306 5.55 10.38 -27.76
CA SER A 306 6.55 9.30 -27.62
C SER A 306 7.93 9.95 -27.53
N PHE A 307 8.57 9.88 -26.38
CA PHE A 307 10.00 10.12 -26.29
C PHE A 307 10.70 8.89 -26.91
N LYS A 308 11.37 9.11 -28.06
CA LYS A 308 12.25 8.10 -28.64
C LYS A 308 13.54 8.00 -27.85
#